data_5ead0c047238776ec92ae3614aef9b8d
#
_entry.id   5ead0c047238776ec92ae3614aef9b8d
#
_cell.length_a   1.000
_cell.length_b   1.000
_cell.length_c   1.000
_cell.angle_alpha   90.00
_cell.angle_beta   90.00
_cell.angle_gamma   90.00
#
_symmetry.space_group_name_H-M   'P 1'
#
loop_
_entity.id
_entity.type
_entity.pdbx_description
1 polymer ?
#
loop_
_entity_poly.entity_id
_entity_poly.type
_entity_poly.pdbx_seq_one_letter_code
_entity_poly.pdbx_strand_id
1 'polypeptide(L)'
;MICSEIKKRPLVLPIKKKWFDMIQDGVKKEEYREIKPYWKKRFENAGLLTYDASDEVPEGKWSQTPFEVIFRNGYGNDKPELHAEVTISEKTGRPEWGAEDGKKYYVLTIGRILKKSCCDKSK
;
A
#
# COMPACT_ATOMS: atom_id res chain seq x y z
N MET A 1 16.06 22.04 14.58
CA MET A 1 15.60 21.73 14.43
C MET A 1 15.27 21.07 13.86
N ILE A 2 15.24 20.78 13.78
CA ILE A 2 14.92 20.08 13.44
C ILE A 2 14.33 19.67 12.76
N CYS A 3 14.35 19.43 12.26
CA CYS A 3 13.81 19.04 11.63
C CYS A 3 13.52 17.90 11.34
N SER A 4 13.47 17.77 11.65
CA SER A 4 13.12 16.58 11.70
C SER A 4 11.96 16.28 11.07
N GLU A 5 11.48 17.00 10.36
CA GLU A 5 10.39 16.73 9.74
C GLU A 5 10.61 16.10 8.51
N ILE A 6 11.02 14.87 8.43
CA ILE A 6 11.00 14.14 7.25
C ILE A 6 9.60 13.82 6.98
N LYS A 7 8.99 14.52 6.10
CA LYS A 7 7.70 14.23 5.70
C LYS A 7 7.73 13.00 4.90
N LYS A 8 7.16 11.95 5.39
CA LYS A 8 7.01 10.76 4.63
C LYS A 8 5.99 11.03 3.54
N ARG A 9 6.42 10.88 2.32
CA ARG A 9 5.50 11.02 1.22
C ARG A 9 4.62 9.79 1.16
N PRO A 10 3.33 9.95 0.95
CA PRO A 10 2.45 8.79 0.78
C PRO A 10 2.90 7.96 -0.41
N LEU A 11 2.78 6.67 -0.28
CA LEU A 11 3.11 5.76 -1.36
C LEU A 11 1.94 5.75 -2.35
N VAL A 12 2.23 6.01 -3.62
CA VAL A 12 1.20 6.01 -4.65
C VAL A 12 1.26 4.71 -5.41
N LEU A 13 0.14 4.00 -5.47
CA LEU A 13 0.06 2.71 -6.13
C LEU A 13 -1.04 2.71 -7.18
N PRO A 14 -0.67 2.65 -8.46
CA PRO A 14 -1.69 2.52 -9.51
C PRO A 14 -2.33 1.14 -9.42
N ILE A 15 -3.64 1.08 -9.58
CA ILE A 15 -4.36 -0.18 -9.59
C ILE A 15 -5.42 -0.14 -10.67
N LYS A 16 -5.92 -1.30 -11.04
CA LYS A 16 -6.97 -1.39 -12.05
C LYS A 16 -8.29 -0.89 -11.47
N LYS A 17 -9.12 -0.36 -12.36
CA LYS A 17 -10.42 0.18 -11.96
C LYS A 17 -11.23 -0.81 -11.14
N LYS A 18 -11.24 -2.06 -11.52
CA LYS A 18 -12.00 -3.08 -10.81
C LYS A 18 -11.64 -3.12 -9.33
N TRP A 19 -10.33 -3.15 -9.05
CA TRP A 19 -9.87 -3.23 -7.67
C TRP A 19 -10.08 -1.91 -6.93
N PHE A 20 -9.89 -0.80 -7.65
CA PHE A 20 -10.12 0.52 -7.09
C PHE A 20 -11.56 0.65 -6.59
N ASP A 21 -12.51 0.25 -7.43
CA ASP A 21 -13.93 0.35 -7.08
C ASP A 21 -14.25 -0.55 -5.89
N MET A 22 -13.68 -1.74 -5.84
CA MET A 22 -13.94 -2.67 -4.75
C MET A 22 -13.36 -2.17 -3.43
N ILE A 23 -12.21 -1.51 -3.47
CA ILE A 23 -11.64 -0.92 -2.27
C ILE A 23 -12.50 0.24 -1.80
N GLN A 24 -12.92 1.09 -2.73
CA GLN A 24 -13.74 2.25 -2.40
C GLN A 24 -15.08 1.83 -1.79
N ASP A 25 -15.64 0.73 -2.27
CA ASP A 25 -16.92 0.24 -1.78
C ASP A 25 -16.80 -0.58 -0.50
N GLY A 26 -15.57 -0.83 -0.04
CA GLY A 26 -15.37 -1.57 1.19
C GLY A 26 -15.42 -3.08 1.04
N VAL A 27 -15.46 -3.56 -0.20
CA VAL A 27 -15.52 -4.99 -0.47
C VAL A 27 -14.13 -5.62 -0.42
N LYS A 28 -13.13 -4.94 -1.01
CA LYS A 28 -11.78 -5.46 -1.05
C LYS A 28 -10.98 -4.84 0.10
N LYS A 29 -10.46 -5.68 0.97
CA LYS A 29 -9.77 -5.22 2.17
C LYS A 29 -8.26 -5.37 2.12
N GLU A 30 -7.74 -5.96 1.07
CA GLU A 30 -6.30 -6.18 0.93
C GLU A 30 -5.88 -5.90 -0.50
N GLU A 31 -4.72 -5.31 -0.65
CA GLU A 31 -4.10 -5.11 -1.97
C GLU A 31 -2.77 -5.85 -1.95
N TYR A 32 -2.37 -6.40 -3.09
CA TYR A 32 -1.23 -7.29 -3.16
C TYR A 32 -0.18 -6.79 -4.11
N ARG A 33 1.09 -6.99 -3.75
CA ARG A 33 2.22 -6.76 -4.64
C ARG A 33 3.15 -7.95 -4.54
N GLU A 34 3.71 -8.33 -5.66
CA GLU A 34 4.57 -9.50 -5.70
C GLU A 34 5.82 -9.28 -4.87
N ILE A 35 6.32 -10.35 -4.27
CA ILE A 35 7.53 -10.28 -3.46
C ILE A 35 8.70 -10.26 -4.42
N LYS A 36 9.12 -9.06 -4.81
CA LYS A 36 10.19 -8.81 -5.76
C LYS A 36 11.07 -7.67 -5.25
N PRO A 37 12.33 -7.64 -5.66
CA PRO A 37 13.22 -6.55 -5.22
C PRO A 37 12.67 -5.16 -5.49
N TYR A 38 11.98 -4.99 -6.62
CA TYR A 38 11.39 -3.70 -6.97
C TYR A 38 10.43 -3.21 -5.88
N TRP A 39 9.50 -4.07 -5.45
CA TRP A 39 8.52 -3.69 -4.46
C TRP A 39 9.13 -3.58 -3.07
N LYS A 40 10.09 -4.45 -2.76
CA LYS A 40 10.78 -4.37 -1.49
C LYS A 40 11.46 -3.02 -1.36
N LYS A 41 12.12 -2.57 -2.44
CA LYS A 41 12.81 -1.30 -2.43
C LYS A 41 11.84 -0.14 -2.28
N ARG A 42 10.70 -0.21 -2.95
CA ARG A 42 9.68 0.82 -2.84
C ARG A 42 9.19 0.94 -1.41
N PHE A 43 8.95 -0.18 -0.75
CA PHE A 43 8.46 -0.18 0.62
C PHE A 43 9.56 0.26 1.59
N GLU A 44 10.79 -0.10 1.35
CA GLU A 44 11.91 0.38 2.14
C GLU A 44 12.01 1.91 2.05
N ASN A 45 11.95 2.43 0.84
CA ASN A 45 12.07 3.86 0.61
C ASN A 45 10.92 4.65 1.24
N ALA A 46 9.78 4.03 1.38
CA ALA A 46 8.63 4.65 2.03
C ALA A 46 8.70 4.56 3.55
N GLY A 47 9.73 3.91 4.09
CA GLY A 47 9.91 3.81 5.53
C GLY A 47 9.16 2.68 6.19
N LEU A 48 8.71 1.70 5.41
CA LEU A 48 7.87 0.63 5.95
C LEU A 48 8.65 -0.59 6.37
N LEU A 49 9.85 -0.75 5.85
CA LEU A 49 10.71 -1.88 6.20
C LEU A 49 11.94 -1.30 6.87
N THR A 50 12.20 -1.70 8.08
CA THR A 50 13.35 -1.20 8.84
C THR A 50 14.25 -2.36 9.23
N TYR A 51 15.50 -2.06 9.48
CA TYR A 51 16.48 -3.05 9.85
C TYR A 51 17.07 -2.65 11.20
N ASP A 52 17.24 -3.64 12.06
CA ASP A 52 17.85 -3.37 13.36
C ASP A 52 19.35 -3.56 13.22
N ALA A 53 20.10 -2.51 13.45
CA ALA A 53 21.55 -2.56 13.28
C ALA A 53 22.22 -3.49 14.27
N SER A 54 21.54 -3.85 15.33
CA SER A 54 22.10 -4.76 16.31
C SER A 54 22.02 -6.22 15.88
N ASP A 55 21.25 -6.52 14.85
CA ASP A 55 21.10 -7.89 14.38
C ASP A 55 22.33 -8.29 13.57
N GLU A 56 22.82 -9.48 13.76
CA GLU A 56 23.94 -9.97 13.00
C GLU A 56 23.54 -10.16 11.54
N VAL A 57 22.35 -10.64 11.31
CA VAL A 57 21.83 -10.83 9.98
C VAL A 57 20.51 -10.10 9.91
N PRO A 58 20.54 -8.85 9.48
CA PRO A 58 19.29 -8.06 9.47
C PRO A 58 18.27 -8.64 8.51
N GLU A 59 17.13 -9.00 9.04
CA GLU A 59 16.06 -9.55 8.22
C GLU A 59 15.06 -8.51 7.81
N GLY A 60 15.11 -7.37 8.44
CA GLY A 60 14.11 -6.35 8.17
C GLY A 60 12.82 -6.63 8.93
N LYS A 61 12.20 -5.61 9.41
CA LYS A 61 10.93 -5.73 10.10
C LYS A 61 9.94 -4.76 9.51
N TRP A 62 8.75 -5.26 9.25
CA TRP A 62 7.70 -4.41 8.72
C TRP A 62 7.14 -3.52 9.83
N SER A 63 6.85 -2.28 9.46
CA SER A 63 6.27 -1.34 10.39
C SER A 63 4.91 -1.85 10.84
N GLN A 64 4.64 -1.77 12.14
CA GLN A 64 3.34 -2.15 12.66
C GLN A 64 2.40 -0.96 12.71
N THR A 65 2.89 0.21 12.38
CA THR A 65 2.09 1.43 12.41
C THR A 65 1.41 1.62 11.07
N PRO A 66 0.12 1.94 11.05
CA PRO A 66 -0.54 2.22 9.77
C PRO A 66 0.09 3.40 9.07
N PHE A 67 0.10 3.36 7.75
CA PHE A 67 0.64 4.45 6.94
C PHE A 67 -0.31 4.73 5.79
N GLU A 68 -0.17 5.91 5.23
CA GLU A 68 -1.06 6.34 4.16
C GLU A 68 -0.58 5.85 2.81
N VAL A 69 -1.50 5.28 2.04
CA VAL A 69 -1.26 4.89 0.67
C VAL A 69 -2.30 5.56 -0.20
N ILE A 70 -1.89 6.00 -1.37
CA ILE A 70 -2.80 6.56 -2.34
C ILE A 70 -2.96 5.54 -3.45
N PHE A 71 -4.14 4.96 -3.54
CA PHE A 71 -4.45 4.07 -4.65
C PHE A 71 -4.96 4.94 -5.80
N ARG A 72 -4.37 4.77 -6.96
CA ARG A 72 -4.74 5.57 -8.13
C ARG A 72 -5.37 4.65 -9.17
N ASN A 73 -6.49 5.08 -9.70
CA ASN A 73 -7.20 4.31 -10.71
C ASN A 73 -6.49 4.48 -12.05
N GLY A 74 -5.44 3.69 -12.26
CA GLY A 74 -4.66 3.76 -13.49
C GLY A 74 -3.42 4.64 -13.34
N TYR A 75 -2.81 4.95 -14.45
CA TYR A 75 -1.60 5.75 -14.49
C TYR A 75 -1.94 7.18 -14.92
N GLY A 76 -1.22 8.14 -14.41
CA GLY A 76 -1.44 9.52 -14.75
C GLY A 76 -1.89 10.32 -13.55
N ASN A 77 -1.55 11.59 -13.55
CA ASN A 77 -1.85 12.44 -12.40
C ASN A 77 -3.29 12.90 -12.36
N ASP A 78 -4.03 12.73 -13.45
CA ASP A 78 -5.41 13.17 -13.53
C ASP A 78 -6.41 12.07 -13.20
N LYS A 79 -5.94 10.92 -12.75
CA LYS A 79 -6.85 9.80 -12.47
C LYS A 79 -7.37 9.89 -11.03
N PRO A 80 -8.54 9.30 -10.77
CA PRO A 80 -9.09 9.30 -9.42
C PRO A 80 -8.16 8.64 -8.41
N GLU A 81 -8.15 9.16 -7.20
CA GLU A 81 -7.29 8.65 -6.14
C GLU A 81 -8.08 8.37 -4.89
N LEU A 82 -7.63 7.39 -4.14
CA LEU A 82 -8.26 6.98 -2.91
C LEU A 82 -7.16 6.90 -1.85
N HIS A 83 -7.31 7.67 -0.78
CA HIS A 83 -6.32 7.68 0.29
C HIS A 83 -6.77 6.76 1.41
N ALA A 84 -5.90 5.88 1.85
CA ALA A 84 -6.24 4.89 2.85
C ALA A 84 -5.09 4.65 3.81
N GLU A 85 -5.41 4.26 5.03
CA GLU A 85 -4.40 3.80 5.97
C GLU A 85 -4.31 2.31 5.85
N VAL A 86 -3.10 1.80 5.73
CA VAL A 86 -2.88 0.36 5.57
C VAL A 86 -1.76 -0.10 6.48
N THR A 87 -1.73 -1.39 6.73
CA THR A 87 -0.58 -2.03 7.36
C THR A 87 -0.03 -3.03 6.37
N ILE A 88 1.24 -3.40 6.51
CA ILE A 88 1.88 -4.29 5.56
C ILE A 88 2.33 -5.57 6.25
N SER A 89 2.22 -6.68 5.51
CA SER A 89 2.69 -7.97 5.97
C SER A 89 3.01 -8.84 4.77
N GLU A 90 3.56 -10.01 5.02
CA GLU A 90 3.83 -10.97 3.96
C GLU A 90 3.01 -12.20 4.26
N LYS A 91 2.09 -12.52 3.40
CA LYS A 91 1.22 -13.69 3.59
C LYS A 91 0.53 -14.02 2.28
N THR A 92 -0.24 -15.10 2.27
CA THR A 92 -1.03 -15.43 1.10
C THR A 92 -2.22 -14.49 1.03
N GLY A 93 -2.68 -14.23 -0.18
CA GLY A 93 -3.82 -13.35 -0.40
C GLY A 93 -5.06 -14.10 -0.76
N ARG A 94 -6.12 -13.38 -1.06
CA ARG A 94 -7.41 -13.95 -1.41
C ARG A 94 -7.63 -13.91 -2.91
N PRO A 95 -7.97 -15.05 -3.51
CA PRO A 95 -8.17 -15.07 -4.98
C PRO A 95 -9.26 -14.10 -5.44
N GLU A 96 -10.30 -13.90 -4.63
CA GLU A 96 -11.38 -13.00 -5.03
C GLU A 96 -10.91 -11.55 -5.10
N TRP A 97 -9.76 -11.25 -4.54
CA TRP A 97 -9.19 -9.91 -4.58
C TRP A 97 -7.93 -9.83 -5.46
N GLY A 98 -7.71 -10.86 -6.27
CA GLY A 98 -6.66 -10.83 -7.26
C GLY A 98 -5.41 -11.63 -6.96
N ALA A 99 -5.36 -12.33 -5.84
CA ALA A 99 -4.20 -13.14 -5.49
C ALA A 99 -4.30 -14.52 -6.13
N GLU A 100 -3.13 -15.10 -6.42
CA GLU A 100 -3.12 -16.49 -6.85
C GLU A 100 -3.18 -17.37 -5.62
N ASP A 101 -3.91 -18.45 -5.71
CA ASP A 101 -4.09 -19.34 -4.58
C ASP A 101 -2.75 -19.90 -4.12
N GLY A 102 -2.49 -19.80 -2.82
CA GLY A 102 -1.27 -20.33 -2.22
C GLY A 102 -0.01 -19.51 -2.41
N LYS A 103 -0.08 -18.42 -3.14
CA LYS A 103 1.10 -17.59 -3.38
C LYS A 103 1.19 -16.49 -2.32
N LYS A 104 2.40 -16.25 -1.84
CA LYS A 104 2.63 -15.17 -0.87
C LYS A 104 2.88 -13.85 -1.57
N TYR A 105 2.43 -12.80 -0.95
CA TYR A 105 2.55 -11.44 -1.46
C TYR A 105 2.93 -10.49 -0.34
N TYR A 106 3.37 -9.31 -0.71
CA TYR A 106 3.32 -8.19 0.21
C TYR A 106 1.84 -7.80 0.28
N VAL A 107 1.26 -7.88 1.45
CA VAL A 107 -0.17 -7.61 1.62
C VAL A 107 -0.36 -6.30 2.36
N LEU A 108 -1.07 -5.39 1.71
CA LEU A 108 -1.42 -4.10 2.30
C LEU A 108 -2.85 -4.24 2.79
N THR A 109 -3.01 -4.36 4.10
CA THR A 109 -4.33 -4.53 4.70
C THR A 109 -4.93 -3.17 4.96
N ILE A 110 -6.07 -2.90 4.34
CA ILE A 110 -6.71 -1.60 4.37
C ILE A 110 -7.50 -1.46 5.66
N GLY A 111 -7.11 -0.52 6.50
CA GLY A 111 -7.78 -0.30 7.77
C GLY A 111 -8.84 0.77 7.69
N ARG A 112 -8.51 1.90 7.07
CA ARG A 112 -9.43 3.03 7.05
C ARG A 112 -9.27 3.82 5.76
N ILE A 113 -10.37 4.24 5.19
CA ILE A 113 -10.35 5.13 4.04
C ILE A 113 -10.31 6.56 4.57
N LEU A 114 -9.28 7.30 4.20
CA LEU A 114 -9.10 8.67 4.67
C LEU A 114 -9.78 9.68 3.75
N LYS A 115 -9.73 9.42 2.43
CA LYS A 115 -10.27 10.36 1.49
C LYS A 115 -10.61 9.63 0.21
N LYS A 116 -11.80 9.76 -0.27
CA LYS A 116 -12.21 9.18 -1.52
C LYS A 116 -12.10 10.22 -2.62
N SER A 117 -11.87 9.74 -3.82
CA SER A 117 -11.81 10.62 -4.95
C SER A 117 -13.15 11.28 -5.14
N CYS A 118 -13.11 12.58 -5.36
CA CYS A 118 -14.29 13.23 -5.62
C CYS A 118 -14.53 13.39 -7.00
N CYS A 119 -14.20 12.52 -7.72
CA CYS A 119 -14.33 12.75 -9.04
C CYS A 119 -15.61 12.91 -9.44
N ASP A 120 -16.28 12.78 -8.73
CA ASP A 120 -17.38 13.04 -9.18
C ASP A 120 -17.50 14.21 -9.67
N LYS A 121 -16.96 14.50 -10.05
CA LYS A 121 -17.16 15.49 -10.60
C LYS A 121 -17.78 15.38 -11.66
N SER A 122 -18.03 14.85 -11.61
CA SER A 122 -18.72 14.86 -12.31
C SER A 122 -19.31 15.23 -12.79
N LYS A 123 -19.20 15.38 -12.83
CA LYS A 123 -19.81 15.72 -13.19
C LYS A 123 -19.94 15.84 -13.87
#